data_1d013227c20c791cc77a236c0e1ea989
#
_entry.id   1d013227c20c791cc77a236c0e1ea989
#
_cell.length_a   1.000
_cell.length_b   1.000
_cell.length_c   1.000
_cell.angle_alpha   90.00
_cell.angle_beta   90.00
_cell.angle_gamma   90.00
#
_symmetry.space_group_name_H-M   'P 1'
#
loop_
_entity.id
_entity.type
_entity.pdbx_description
1 polymer ?
#
loop_
_entity_poly.entity_id
_entity_poly.type
_entity_poly.pdbx_seq_one_letter_code
_entity_poly.pdbx_strand_id
1 'polypeptide(L)'
;MCIRDRYEICNEPNSGCSWEDIKTYANEVIPVIRENAPEAVILVGTPTWSQEIEKPQNDPITGYDNIMYTLHFYAATHKEDLRSKMVSAVEAGTPVFVSEYGLCDASGNGGNDLGQAQSWIDTMDQHGISYAVWSFCNKEETSALIASSCRKTSGFTREDLSESGKWIMDMLHTVKTEDGSTQTVVDSKDKTQNQNNGSGVSERTEADETEGKTGTDVSEKRLNSGNLSVDAKLTGSWESEGRTFYQYQLTITNNGEADVSSWEISLQFSDTITLSDGWNGEYQADGSTLTIHSLDYNSEIEKGA
;
A
#
# COMPACT_ATOMS: atom_id res chain seq x y z
N MET A 1 1.69 10.42 -10.29
CA MET A 1 0.69 9.84 -9.37
C MET A 1 -0.60 10.63 -9.52
N CYS A 2 -1.68 9.99 -9.93
CA CYS A 2 -3.00 10.61 -9.85
C CYS A 2 -3.45 10.56 -8.39
N ILE A 3 -3.44 11.68 -7.68
CA ILE A 3 -3.89 11.76 -6.28
C ILE A 3 -5.42 11.67 -6.14
N ARG A 4 -6.14 11.43 -7.23
CA ARG A 4 -7.60 11.36 -7.32
C ARG A 4 -8.04 10.16 -8.14
N ASP A 5 -7.49 8.99 -7.85
CA ASP A 5 -7.84 7.74 -8.51
C ASP A 5 -9.07 7.05 -7.89
N ARG A 6 -9.46 7.45 -6.68
CA ARG A 6 -10.62 6.96 -5.95
C ARG A 6 -11.42 8.12 -5.38
N TYR A 7 -12.74 8.01 -5.45
CA TYR A 7 -13.69 8.98 -4.88
C TYR A 7 -14.62 8.24 -3.93
N GLU A 8 -14.50 8.47 -2.66
CA GLU A 8 -15.50 8.04 -1.68
C GLU A 8 -16.55 9.13 -1.57
N ILE A 9 -17.79 8.82 -2.01
CA ILE A 9 -18.83 9.84 -2.19
C ILE A 9 -19.56 10.19 -0.91
N CYS A 10 -19.48 9.36 0.10
CA CYS A 10 -20.00 9.62 1.43
C CYS A 10 -19.28 8.74 2.45
N ASN A 11 -18.80 9.31 3.56
CA ASN A 11 -18.02 8.58 4.56
C ASN A 11 -18.84 7.44 5.20
N GLU A 12 -19.81 7.76 6.04
CA GLU A 12 -20.56 6.79 6.85
C GLU A 12 -22.07 7.13 6.86
N PRO A 13 -22.84 6.65 5.89
CA PRO A 13 -24.28 6.82 5.91
C PRO A 13 -24.89 6.18 7.16
N ASN A 14 -25.65 6.96 7.94
CA ASN A 14 -26.26 6.52 9.19
C ASN A 14 -27.59 7.23 9.46
N SER A 15 -28.10 7.19 10.69
CA SER A 15 -29.26 7.94 11.17
C SER A 15 -30.54 7.74 10.35
N GLY A 16 -30.78 6.50 9.93
CA GLY A 16 -31.99 6.14 9.18
C GLY A 16 -31.86 6.37 7.67
N CYS A 17 -30.68 6.65 7.17
CA CYS A 17 -30.41 6.66 5.74
C CYS A 17 -30.56 5.23 5.19
N SER A 18 -31.52 5.04 4.30
CA SER A 18 -31.76 3.74 3.66
C SER A 18 -30.80 3.49 2.50
N TRP A 19 -30.69 2.23 2.08
CA TRP A 19 -29.91 1.89 0.88
C TRP A 19 -30.46 2.59 -0.38
N GLU A 20 -31.77 2.79 -0.48
CA GLU A 20 -32.39 3.53 -1.57
C GLU A 20 -32.04 5.01 -1.60
N ASP A 21 -31.93 5.65 -0.42
CA ASP A 21 -31.46 7.05 -0.31
C ASP A 21 -30.02 7.15 -0.80
N ILE A 22 -29.16 6.20 -0.42
CA ILE A 22 -27.74 6.15 -0.85
C ILE A 22 -27.65 5.95 -2.36
N LYS A 23 -28.45 5.04 -2.95
CA LYS A 23 -28.46 4.84 -4.40
C LYS A 23 -28.95 6.10 -5.13
N THR A 24 -29.96 6.77 -4.60
CA THR A 24 -30.45 8.03 -5.17
C THR A 24 -29.34 9.08 -5.20
N TYR A 25 -28.67 9.30 -4.08
CA TYR A 25 -27.53 10.21 -3.97
C TYR A 25 -26.38 9.80 -4.91
N ALA A 26 -26.02 8.52 -4.94
CA ALA A 26 -24.96 8.02 -5.81
C ALA A 26 -25.26 8.27 -7.28
N ASN A 27 -26.51 8.05 -7.73
CA ASN A 27 -26.94 8.30 -9.10
C ASN A 27 -26.91 9.79 -9.51
N GLU A 28 -26.93 10.71 -8.55
CA GLU A 28 -26.75 12.14 -8.82
C GLU A 28 -25.26 12.52 -8.86
N VAL A 29 -24.41 11.93 -8.01
CA VAL A 29 -23.00 12.31 -7.85
C VAL A 29 -22.09 11.60 -8.87
N ILE A 30 -22.32 10.32 -9.14
CA ILE A 30 -21.47 9.52 -10.04
C ILE A 30 -21.31 10.17 -11.42
N PRO A 31 -22.37 10.64 -12.11
CA PRO A 31 -22.23 11.30 -13.41
C PRO A 31 -21.31 12.52 -13.37
N VAL A 32 -21.38 13.33 -12.30
CA VAL A 32 -20.54 14.51 -12.14
C VAL A 32 -19.06 14.13 -12.01
N ILE A 33 -18.75 13.05 -11.28
CA ILE A 33 -17.38 12.54 -11.19
C ILE A 33 -16.92 12.02 -12.55
N ARG A 34 -17.75 11.25 -13.26
CA ARG A 34 -17.43 10.67 -14.56
C ARG A 34 -17.13 11.69 -15.66
N GLU A 35 -17.73 12.88 -15.60
CA GLU A 35 -17.39 13.99 -16.51
C GLU A 35 -15.92 14.44 -16.39
N ASN A 36 -15.31 14.29 -15.22
CA ASN A 36 -13.94 14.78 -14.92
C ASN A 36 -12.93 13.66 -14.69
N ALA A 37 -13.39 12.47 -14.31
CA ALA A 37 -12.58 11.31 -14.00
C ALA A 37 -13.33 10.02 -14.46
N PRO A 38 -13.37 9.75 -15.77
CA PRO A 38 -14.20 8.68 -16.34
C PRO A 38 -13.81 7.28 -15.83
N GLU A 39 -12.55 7.04 -15.54
CA GLU A 39 -12.02 5.72 -15.14
C GLU A 39 -11.80 5.58 -13.62
N ALA A 40 -12.04 6.61 -12.83
CA ALA A 40 -11.78 6.57 -11.40
C ALA A 40 -12.66 5.52 -10.70
N VAL A 41 -12.11 4.86 -9.68
CA VAL A 41 -12.90 4.00 -8.80
C VAL A 41 -13.77 4.86 -7.89
N ILE A 42 -15.06 4.55 -7.82
CA ILE A 42 -16.00 5.24 -6.93
C ILE A 42 -16.37 4.31 -5.79
N LEU A 43 -16.12 4.77 -4.56
CA LEU A 43 -16.44 4.07 -3.33
C LEU A 43 -17.78 4.58 -2.81
N VAL A 44 -18.70 3.67 -2.53
CA VAL A 44 -20.05 3.99 -2.06
C VAL A 44 -20.24 3.39 -0.68
N GLY A 45 -20.52 4.26 0.32
CA GLY A 45 -20.83 3.84 1.68
C GLY A 45 -22.12 3.03 1.74
N THR A 46 -22.19 2.09 2.67
CA THR A 46 -23.39 1.31 2.96
C THR A 46 -24.10 1.83 4.22
N PRO A 47 -25.37 1.50 4.48
CA PRO A 47 -26.04 1.94 5.70
C PRO A 47 -25.32 1.51 6.98
N THR A 48 -25.69 2.11 8.13
CA THR A 48 -25.20 1.78 9.46
C THR A 48 -23.68 1.89 9.53
N TRP A 49 -23.16 3.11 9.27
CA TRP A 49 -21.71 3.40 9.28
C TRP A 49 -20.89 2.47 8.37
N SER A 50 -21.37 2.26 7.15
CA SER A 50 -20.72 1.39 6.17
C SER A 50 -20.54 -0.06 6.65
N GLN A 51 -21.57 -0.65 7.30
CA GLN A 51 -21.53 -2.02 7.82
C GLN A 51 -22.52 -2.98 7.15
N GLU A 52 -23.52 -2.45 6.40
CA GLU A 52 -24.55 -3.29 5.77
C GLU A 52 -24.15 -3.69 4.33
N ILE A 53 -23.02 -4.38 4.20
CA ILE A 53 -22.47 -4.78 2.88
C ILE A 53 -23.36 -5.77 2.12
N GLU A 54 -24.30 -6.42 2.78
CA GLU A 54 -25.30 -7.26 2.15
C GLU A 54 -26.35 -6.47 1.33
N LYS A 55 -26.46 -5.15 1.51
CA LYS A 55 -27.37 -4.33 0.71
C LYS A 55 -26.95 -4.28 -0.76
N PRO A 56 -25.74 -3.83 -1.11
CA PRO A 56 -25.27 -3.85 -2.50
C PRO A 56 -25.11 -5.27 -3.06
N GLN A 57 -24.84 -6.28 -2.24
CA GLN A 57 -24.82 -7.67 -2.67
C GLN A 57 -26.16 -8.09 -3.29
N ASN A 58 -27.27 -7.68 -2.71
CA ASN A 58 -28.61 -8.06 -3.17
C ASN A 58 -29.21 -7.07 -4.19
N ASP A 59 -28.77 -5.82 -4.17
CA ASP A 59 -29.32 -4.73 -4.96
C ASP A 59 -28.24 -3.70 -5.31
N PRO A 60 -27.30 -4.04 -6.24
CA PRO A 60 -26.18 -3.17 -6.58
C PRO A 60 -26.61 -1.92 -7.36
N ILE A 61 -25.76 -0.88 -7.30
CA ILE A 61 -25.83 0.25 -8.22
C ILE A 61 -25.49 -0.24 -9.62
N THR A 62 -26.32 0.05 -10.60
CA THR A 62 -26.18 -0.40 -11.99
C THR A 62 -26.03 0.76 -12.96
N GLY A 63 -25.48 0.50 -14.16
CA GLY A 63 -25.31 1.51 -15.20
C GLY A 63 -24.01 2.30 -15.12
N TYR A 64 -23.12 1.94 -14.21
CA TYR A 64 -21.77 2.52 -14.06
C TYR A 64 -20.74 1.42 -13.86
N ASP A 65 -19.54 1.63 -14.38
CA ASP A 65 -18.36 0.80 -14.14
C ASP A 65 -17.51 1.34 -12.99
N ASN A 66 -16.58 0.54 -12.50
CA ASN A 66 -15.62 0.91 -11.45
C ASN A 66 -16.28 1.42 -10.15
N ILE A 67 -17.36 0.75 -9.72
CA ILE A 67 -18.02 0.99 -8.44
C ILE A 67 -17.56 -0.08 -7.44
N MET A 68 -17.16 0.34 -6.24
CA MET A 68 -16.93 -0.53 -5.09
C MET A 68 -17.75 -0.05 -3.89
N TYR A 69 -18.02 -0.96 -2.97
CA TYR A 69 -18.80 -0.65 -1.77
C TYR A 69 -17.93 -0.67 -0.55
N THR A 70 -18.08 0.33 0.32
CA THR A 70 -17.24 0.43 1.49
C THR A 70 -17.77 -0.38 2.66
N LEU A 71 -16.83 -0.95 3.40
CA LEU A 71 -17.07 -1.50 4.72
C LEU A 71 -16.12 -0.83 5.71
N HIS A 72 -16.65 -0.39 6.87
CA HIS A 72 -15.87 0.15 7.96
C HIS A 72 -15.93 -0.78 9.16
N PHE A 73 -14.79 -0.92 9.86
CA PHE A 73 -14.74 -1.68 11.10
C PHE A 73 -13.74 -1.11 12.09
N TYR A 74 -13.98 -1.40 13.37
CA TYR A 74 -13.04 -1.18 14.46
C TYR A 74 -12.88 -2.50 15.21
N ALA A 75 -11.65 -3.02 15.28
CA ALA A 75 -11.40 -4.43 15.64
C ALA A 75 -11.81 -4.77 17.08
N ALA A 76 -11.74 -3.82 18.01
CA ALA A 76 -12.21 -4.06 19.37
C ALA A 76 -13.74 -4.18 19.46
N THR A 77 -14.49 -3.61 18.52
CA THR A 77 -15.96 -3.66 18.48
C THR A 77 -16.48 -4.71 17.49
N HIS A 78 -16.00 -4.66 16.25
CA HIS A 78 -16.52 -5.45 15.13
C HIS A 78 -15.67 -6.71 14.94
N LYS A 79 -16.33 -7.86 15.03
CA LYS A 79 -15.63 -9.15 15.08
C LYS A 79 -16.13 -10.08 13.97
N GLU A 80 -16.21 -11.36 14.25
CA GLU A 80 -16.53 -12.42 13.29
C GLU A 80 -17.85 -12.19 12.54
N ASP A 81 -18.88 -11.68 13.21
CA ASP A 81 -20.19 -11.49 12.57
C ASP A 81 -20.12 -10.52 11.38
N LEU A 82 -19.41 -9.39 11.52
CA LEU A 82 -19.24 -8.44 10.42
C LEU A 82 -18.23 -8.93 9.40
N ARG A 83 -17.14 -9.59 9.86
CA ARG A 83 -16.12 -10.16 8.97
C ARG A 83 -16.71 -11.23 8.05
N SER A 84 -17.57 -12.12 8.59
CA SER A 84 -18.26 -13.14 7.80
C SER A 84 -19.22 -12.55 6.76
N LYS A 85 -19.89 -11.45 7.06
CA LYS A 85 -20.73 -10.72 6.07
C LYS A 85 -19.87 -10.19 4.93
N MET A 86 -18.71 -9.60 5.22
CA MET A 86 -17.77 -9.12 4.21
C MET A 86 -17.32 -10.26 3.28
N VAL A 87 -16.88 -11.38 3.85
CA VAL A 87 -16.46 -12.57 3.09
C VAL A 87 -17.60 -13.06 2.19
N SER A 88 -18.81 -13.20 2.74
CA SER A 88 -19.99 -13.63 1.96
C SER A 88 -20.28 -12.71 0.78
N ALA A 89 -20.16 -11.39 0.97
CA ALA A 89 -20.38 -10.43 -0.10
C ALA A 89 -19.32 -10.55 -1.21
N VAL A 90 -18.04 -10.67 -0.84
CA VAL A 90 -16.94 -10.84 -1.80
C VAL A 90 -17.05 -12.16 -2.56
N GLU A 91 -17.37 -13.26 -1.89
CA GLU A 91 -17.59 -14.56 -2.52
C GLU A 91 -18.79 -14.56 -3.48
N ALA A 92 -19.78 -13.71 -3.22
CA ALA A 92 -20.91 -13.48 -4.14
C ALA A 92 -20.57 -12.53 -5.31
N GLY A 93 -19.33 -12.02 -5.39
CA GLY A 93 -18.85 -11.14 -6.46
C GLY A 93 -19.12 -9.65 -6.21
N THR A 94 -19.46 -9.24 -4.99
CA THR A 94 -19.60 -7.82 -4.63
C THR A 94 -18.22 -7.19 -4.48
N PRO A 95 -17.87 -6.13 -5.21
CA PRO A 95 -16.58 -5.46 -5.07
C PRO A 95 -16.55 -4.63 -3.77
N VAL A 96 -15.78 -5.10 -2.79
CA VAL A 96 -15.65 -4.48 -1.46
C VAL A 96 -14.32 -3.79 -1.30
N PHE A 97 -14.33 -2.61 -0.68
CA PHE A 97 -13.16 -1.87 -0.23
C PHE A 97 -13.35 -1.48 1.24
N VAL A 98 -12.41 -1.82 2.10
CA VAL A 98 -12.42 -1.35 3.49
C VAL A 98 -11.73 0.02 3.53
N SER A 99 -12.52 1.08 3.35
CA SER A 99 -11.99 2.45 3.26
C SER A 99 -11.65 3.06 4.63
N GLU A 100 -12.13 2.44 5.72
CA GLU A 100 -11.77 2.84 7.06
C GLU A 100 -11.73 1.63 8.00
N TYR A 101 -10.63 1.49 8.76
CA TYR A 101 -10.59 0.57 9.88
C TYR A 101 -9.71 1.08 11.02
N GLY A 102 -10.05 0.69 12.25
CA GLY A 102 -9.27 0.95 13.44
C GLY A 102 -9.00 -0.33 14.25
N LEU A 103 -7.97 -0.27 15.10
CA LEU A 103 -7.59 -1.38 15.98
C LEU A 103 -8.40 -1.36 17.31
N CYS A 104 -8.88 -0.18 17.66
CA CYS A 104 -9.55 0.10 18.94
C CYS A 104 -11.07 -0.07 18.86
N ASP A 105 -11.78 0.52 19.82
CA ASP A 105 -13.24 0.61 19.86
C ASP A 105 -13.78 1.54 18.78
N ALA A 106 -15.03 1.34 18.37
CA ALA A 106 -15.72 2.13 17.33
C ALA A 106 -15.89 3.62 17.66
N SER A 107 -15.62 4.04 18.87
CA SER A 107 -15.53 5.46 19.23
C SER A 107 -14.22 6.14 18.80
N GLY A 108 -13.27 5.38 18.25
CA GLY A 108 -11.91 5.83 17.99
C GLY A 108 -10.98 5.79 19.21
N ASN A 109 -11.49 5.38 20.36
CA ASN A 109 -10.79 5.30 21.65
C ASN A 109 -10.84 3.88 22.24
N GLY A 110 -10.54 3.77 23.53
CA GLY A 110 -10.46 2.47 24.21
C GLY A 110 -9.19 1.70 23.93
N GLY A 111 -9.16 0.42 24.27
CA GLY A 111 -8.01 -0.45 24.03
C GLY A 111 -8.00 -1.03 22.61
N ASN A 112 -6.81 -1.29 22.08
CA ASN A 112 -6.64 -2.03 20.83
C ASN A 112 -6.92 -3.53 21.05
N ASP A 113 -7.65 -4.17 20.14
CA ASP A 113 -7.78 -5.63 20.08
C ASP A 113 -6.91 -6.15 18.92
N LEU A 114 -5.62 -6.32 19.18
CA LEU A 114 -4.64 -6.69 18.17
C LEU A 114 -4.89 -8.10 17.59
N GLY A 115 -5.49 -8.99 18.38
CA GLY A 115 -5.85 -10.34 17.92
C GLY A 115 -6.98 -10.30 16.88
N GLN A 116 -8.01 -9.48 17.11
CA GLN A 116 -9.07 -9.27 16.13
C GLN A 116 -8.58 -8.47 14.94
N ALA A 117 -7.72 -7.46 15.16
CA ALA A 117 -7.10 -6.70 14.07
C ALA A 117 -6.34 -7.63 13.13
N GLN A 118 -5.52 -8.54 13.66
CA GLN A 118 -4.81 -9.53 12.84
C GLN A 118 -5.78 -10.43 12.07
N SER A 119 -6.85 -10.91 12.73
CA SER A 119 -7.86 -11.73 12.05
C SER A 119 -8.55 -10.99 10.90
N TRP A 120 -8.77 -9.68 11.03
CA TRP A 120 -9.29 -8.84 9.95
C TRP A 120 -8.31 -8.73 8.80
N ILE A 121 -7.05 -8.40 9.08
CA ILE A 121 -5.99 -8.28 8.05
C ILE A 121 -5.81 -9.61 7.31
N ASP A 122 -5.70 -10.73 8.04
CA ASP A 122 -5.55 -12.05 7.43
C ASP A 122 -6.72 -12.40 6.50
N THR A 123 -7.94 -12.05 6.89
CA THR A 123 -9.13 -12.28 6.07
C THR A 123 -9.12 -11.40 4.83
N MET A 124 -8.82 -10.10 4.97
CA MET A 124 -8.77 -9.18 3.83
C MET A 124 -7.68 -9.59 2.83
N ASP A 125 -6.50 -9.94 3.31
CA ASP A 125 -5.39 -10.42 2.47
C ASP A 125 -5.77 -11.72 1.74
N GLN A 126 -6.40 -12.66 2.43
CA GLN A 126 -6.84 -13.94 1.84
C GLN A 126 -7.83 -13.75 0.71
N HIS A 127 -8.70 -12.75 0.80
CA HIS A 127 -9.73 -12.46 -0.19
C HIS A 127 -9.38 -11.33 -1.16
N GLY A 128 -8.15 -10.81 -1.11
CA GLY A 128 -7.68 -9.73 -1.99
C GLY A 128 -8.42 -8.41 -1.81
N ILE A 129 -8.88 -8.12 -0.59
CA ILE A 129 -9.64 -6.90 -0.27
C ILE A 129 -8.66 -5.79 0.09
N SER A 130 -8.74 -4.67 -0.60
CA SER A 130 -7.96 -3.48 -0.27
C SER A 130 -8.52 -2.75 0.94
N TYR A 131 -7.64 -2.13 1.74
CA TYR A 131 -8.02 -1.46 2.97
C TYR A 131 -7.19 -0.21 3.27
N ALA A 132 -7.77 0.73 4.04
CA ALA A 132 -7.11 1.94 4.52
C ALA A 132 -7.36 2.13 6.02
N VAL A 133 -6.30 2.41 6.78
CA VAL A 133 -6.37 2.57 8.22
C VAL A 133 -6.82 3.99 8.63
N TRP A 134 -7.62 4.09 9.67
CA TRP A 134 -7.98 5.31 10.35
C TRP A 134 -7.16 5.47 11.63
N SER A 135 -6.35 6.59 11.81
CA SER A 135 -6.04 7.60 10.81
C SER A 135 -4.63 8.13 11.00
N PHE A 136 -4.00 8.56 9.93
CA PHE A 136 -2.67 9.18 9.98
C PHE A 136 -2.77 10.62 10.52
N CYS A 137 -2.95 10.74 11.82
CA CYS A 137 -3.05 12.00 12.55
C CYS A 137 -2.41 11.87 13.94
N ASN A 138 -2.26 13.00 14.66
CA ASN A 138 -1.73 13.06 16.02
C ASN A 138 -2.78 13.55 17.02
N LYS A 139 -4.05 13.21 16.81
CA LYS A 139 -5.10 13.47 17.81
C LYS A 139 -4.85 12.68 19.08
N GLU A 140 -5.42 13.16 20.19
CA GLU A 140 -5.41 12.43 21.46
C GLU A 140 -6.54 11.39 21.48
N GLU A 141 -6.40 10.39 20.62
CA GLU A 141 -7.31 9.24 20.51
C GLU A 141 -6.52 7.98 20.13
N THR A 142 -7.03 6.81 20.48
CA THR A 142 -6.34 5.53 20.32
C THR A 142 -6.15 5.16 18.82
N SER A 143 -7.08 5.57 17.97
CA SER A 143 -7.02 5.33 16.53
C SER A 143 -5.93 6.14 15.80
N ALA A 144 -5.44 7.22 16.42
CA ALA A 144 -4.38 8.04 15.81
C ALA A 144 -3.08 7.25 15.67
N LEU A 145 -2.47 7.26 14.50
CA LEU A 145 -1.22 6.53 14.23
C LEU A 145 0.04 7.28 14.71
N ILE A 146 -0.03 8.60 14.81
CA ILE A 146 1.06 9.44 15.32
C ILE A 146 0.79 9.76 16.79
N ALA A 147 1.83 9.70 17.62
CA ALA A 147 1.72 10.07 19.02
C ALA A 147 1.24 11.52 19.18
N SER A 148 0.31 11.77 20.10
CA SER A 148 -0.28 13.11 20.30
C SER A 148 0.74 14.17 20.71
N SER A 149 1.90 13.76 21.24
CA SER A 149 3.04 14.63 21.57
C SER A 149 3.89 15.00 20.36
N CYS A 150 3.80 14.27 19.24
CA CYS A 150 4.60 14.53 18.04
C CYS A 150 4.17 15.84 17.38
N ARG A 151 5.16 16.63 16.94
CA ARG A 151 4.96 17.92 16.26
C ARG A 151 5.61 17.96 14.87
N LYS A 152 6.16 16.83 14.43
CA LYS A 152 6.73 16.69 13.10
C LYS A 152 5.64 16.71 12.03
N THR A 153 5.99 17.17 10.84
CA THR A 153 5.14 17.15 9.64
C THR A 153 5.66 16.20 8.57
N SER A 154 6.89 15.70 8.75
CA SER A 154 7.56 14.74 7.85
C SER A 154 8.69 14.03 8.61
N GLY A 155 9.32 13.02 8.00
CA GLY A 155 10.44 12.30 8.59
C GLY A 155 10.07 11.60 9.90
N PHE A 156 8.89 10.98 9.94
CA PHE A 156 8.43 10.24 11.11
C PHE A 156 9.27 9.00 11.32
N THR A 157 9.62 8.75 12.57
CA THR A 157 10.29 7.54 13.03
C THR A 157 9.36 6.71 13.90
N ARG A 158 9.75 5.50 14.26
CA ARG A 158 8.95 4.62 15.13
C ARG A 158 8.60 5.26 16.47
N GLU A 159 9.49 6.11 17.03
CA GLU A 159 9.29 6.84 18.28
C GLU A 159 8.19 7.90 18.19
N ASP A 160 7.91 8.40 16.99
CA ASP A 160 6.83 9.37 16.74
C ASP A 160 5.45 8.73 16.65
N LEU A 161 5.40 7.39 16.56
CA LEU A 161 4.15 6.65 16.39
C LEU A 161 3.48 6.34 17.74
N SER A 162 2.15 6.29 17.72
CA SER A 162 1.33 5.71 18.78
C SER A 162 1.51 4.18 18.85
N GLU A 163 0.85 3.52 19.80
CA GLU A 163 0.81 2.05 19.83
C GLU A 163 0.11 1.47 18.59
N SER A 164 -1.00 2.09 18.15
CA SER A 164 -1.69 1.73 16.91
C SER A 164 -0.78 1.90 15.70
N GLY A 165 -0.08 3.04 15.62
CA GLY A 165 0.85 3.31 14.52
C GLY A 165 2.02 2.35 14.45
N LYS A 166 2.58 1.95 15.60
CA LYS A 166 3.66 0.94 15.65
C LYS A 166 3.20 -0.41 15.15
N TRP A 167 2.01 -0.85 15.57
CA TRP A 167 1.46 -2.12 15.10
C TRP A 167 1.18 -2.11 13.59
N ILE A 168 0.59 -1.03 13.06
CA ILE A 168 0.36 -0.86 11.62
C ILE A 168 1.68 -0.87 10.85
N MET A 169 2.69 -0.16 11.34
CA MET A 169 4.02 -0.16 10.72
C MET A 169 4.63 -1.56 10.68
N ASP A 170 4.56 -2.29 11.78
CA ASP A 170 5.06 -3.68 11.86
C ASP A 170 4.32 -4.60 10.90
N MET A 171 2.98 -4.48 10.82
CA MET A 171 2.15 -5.24 9.91
C MET A 171 2.51 -4.97 8.45
N LEU A 172 2.70 -3.70 8.05
CA LEU A 172 3.09 -3.33 6.69
C LEU A 172 4.50 -3.82 6.32
N HIS A 173 5.40 -3.99 7.30
CA HIS A 173 6.73 -4.56 7.09
C HIS A 173 6.77 -6.09 7.16
N THR A 174 5.65 -6.73 7.42
CA THR A 174 5.55 -8.17 7.50
C THR A 174 5.24 -8.74 6.11
N VAL A 175 6.19 -9.47 5.52
CA VAL A 175 5.99 -10.17 4.24
C VAL A 175 5.62 -11.61 4.55
N LYS A 176 4.46 -12.06 4.06
CA LYS A 176 4.11 -13.49 4.03
C LYS A 176 4.86 -14.13 2.86
N THR A 177 5.74 -15.09 3.14
CA THR A 177 6.43 -15.87 2.12
C THR A 177 5.52 -16.95 1.55
N GLU A 178 5.80 -17.44 0.33
CA GLU A 178 4.98 -18.47 -0.36
C GLU A 178 4.83 -19.79 0.43
N ASP A 179 5.72 -20.04 1.39
CA ASP A 179 5.67 -21.21 2.28
C ASP A 179 4.79 -20.99 3.54
N GLY A 180 4.14 -19.82 3.64
CA GLY A 180 3.29 -19.46 4.78
C GLY A 180 4.07 -19.01 6.01
N SER A 181 5.40 -18.88 5.94
CA SER A 181 6.18 -18.28 7.02
C SER A 181 6.11 -16.76 6.99
N THR A 182 6.14 -16.15 8.16
CA THR A 182 6.10 -14.69 8.33
C THR A 182 7.52 -14.18 8.52
N GLN A 183 8.00 -13.34 7.63
CA GLN A 183 9.26 -12.62 7.82
C GLN A 183 8.99 -11.14 8.07
N THR A 184 9.49 -10.63 9.20
CA THR A 184 9.50 -9.19 9.45
C THR A 184 10.69 -8.60 8.71
N VAL A 185 10.44 -7.71 7.76
CA VAL A 185 11.49 -6.90 7.14
C VAL A 185 11.91 -5.86 8.18
N VAL A 186 12.96 -6.15 8.93
CA VAL A 186 13.56 -5.19 9.88
C VAL A 186 14.30 -4.15 9.06
N ASP A 187 13.86 -2.91 9.15
CA ASP A 187 14.62 -1.77 8.67
C ASP A 187 15.98 -1.77 9.41
N SER A 188 17.07 -1.80 8.65
CA SER A 188 18.42 -2.03 9.18
C SER A 188 18.99 -0.88 10.02
N LYS A 189 18.16 0.07 10.47
CA LYS A 189 18.55 1.22 11.29
C LYS A 189 18.53 0.99 12.81
N ASP A 190 18.06 -0.16 13.29
CA ASP A 190 17.96 -0.43 14.74
C ASP A 190 18.98 -1.50 15.23
N LYS A 191 20.21 -1.44 14.74
CA LYS A 191 21.33 -2.24 15.29
C LYS A 191 22.32 -1.39 16.06
N THR A 192 21.92 -1.02 17.26
CA THR A 192 22.92 -0.71 18.30
C THR A 192 22.85 -1.79 19.37
N GLN A 193 23.97 -2.53 19.47
CA GLN A 193 24.36 -3.50 20.51
C GLN A 193 23.80 -4.94 20.42
N ASN A 194 24.54 -5.86 19.84
CA ASN A 194 25.28 -6.81 20.66
C ASN A 194 26.39 -7.54 19.84
N GLN A 195 27.62 -7.47 20.33
CA GLN A 195 28.75 -8.24 19.85
C GLN A 195 28.68 -9.68 20.39
N ASN A 196 28.93 -10.70 19.59
CA ASN A 196 30.11 -11.55 19.65
C ASN A 196 29.98 -12.86 18.84
N ASN A 197 31.09 -13.09 18.09
CA ASN A 197 31.74 -14.35 17.75
C ASN A 197 31.09 -15.40 16.84
N GLY A 198 31.84 -15.66 15.75
CA GLY A 198 32.02 -17.01 15.28
C GLY A 198 32.29 -17.18 13.79
N SER A 199 33.53 -17.23 13.44
CA SER A 199 34.21 -17.77 12.24
C SER A 199 33.49 -18.84 11.44
N GLY A 200 33.70 -18.81 10.07
CA GLY A 200 33.74 -20.04 9.29
C GLY A 200 33.32 -19.88 7.81
N VAL A 201 34.24 -19.47 6.98
CA VAL A 201 34.79 -20.09 5.74
C VAL A 201 33.78 -20.75 4.77
N SER A 202 33.73 -20.13 3.53
CA SER A 202 33.86 -20.67 2.17
C SER A 202 33.12 -21.98 1.81
N GLU A 203 32.32 -21.93 0.74
CA GLU A 203 32.73 -22.51 -0.55
C GLU A 203 31.67 -22.25 -1.67
N ARG A 204 32.22 -22.09 -2.85
CA ARG A 204 31.62 -21.93 -4.16
C ARG A 204 31.13 -23.27 -4.67
N THR A 205 29.97 -23.32 -5.32
CA THR A 205 29.78 -24.22 -6.48
C THR A 205 28.82 -23.63 -7.49
N GLU A 206 29.20 -23.82 -8.76
CA GLU A 206 28.58 -23.32 -9.98
C GLU A 206 27.38 -24.15 -10.41
N ALA A 207 26.52 -23.47 -11.21
CA ALA A 207 25.75 -23.90 -12.35
C ALA A 207 24.68 -24.99 -12.21
N ASP A 208 23.47 -24.66 -12.57
CA ASP A 208 22.82 -25.31 -13.71
C ASP A 208 21.76 -24.39 -14.35
N GLU A 209 21.80 -24.33 -15.68
CA GLU A 209 20.88 -23.59 -16.53
C GLU A 209 19.58 -24.36 -16.69
N THR A 210 18.43 -23.70 -16.60
CA THR A 210 17.26 -24.05 -17.40
C THR A 210 16.50 -22.82 -17.83
N GLU A 211 16.34 -22.76 -19.14
CA GLU A 211 15.66 -21.75 -19.93
C GLU A 211 14.19 -21.55 -19.52
N GLY A 212 13.76 -20.31 -19.64
CA GLY A 212 12.40 -20.02 -20.06
C GLY A 212 11.69 -18.92 -19.32
N LYS A 213 11.85 -17.67 -19.75
CA LYS A 213 10.78 -16.79 -20.21
C LYS A 213 11.20 -15.34 -20.27
N THR A 214 10.96 -14.76 -21.43
CA THR A 214 11.14 -13.34 -21.76
C THR A 214 10.36 -12.43 -20.82
N GLY A 215 11.02 -11.98 -19.77
CA GLY A 215 10.70 -10.77 -19.07
C GLY A 215 11.75 -9.74 -19.45
N THR A 216 11.37 -8.48 -19.64
CA THR A 216 12.30 -7.40 -19.93
C THR A 216 13.33 -7.33 -18.82
N ASP A 217 14.51 -7.88 -19.06
CA ASP A 217 15.58 -7.94 -18.07
C ASP A 217 16.29 -6.57 -18.01
N VAL A 218 16.52 -6.05 -16.80
CA VAL A 218 17.31 -4.83 -16.58
C VAL A 218 18.78 -5.19 -16.77
N SER A 219 19.31 -5.01 -17.98
CA SER A 219 20.62 -5.54 -18.38
C SER A 219 21.82 -4.72 -17.93
N GLU A 220 21.67 -3.41 -17.64
CA GLU A 220 22.75 -2.56 -17.11
C GLU A 220 22.23 -1.48 -16.18
N LYS A 221 22.93 -1.29 -15.06
CA LYS A 221 22.72 -0.19 -14.11
C LYS A 221 23.83 0.84 -14.31
N ARG A 222 23.52 2.05 -14.74
CA ARG A 222 24.47 3.16 -14.75
C ARG A 222 24.07 4.19 -13.72
N LEU A 223 25.03 4.57 -12.88
CA LEU A 223 24.90 5.60 -11.88
C LEU A 223 25.76 6.79 -12.28
N ASN A 224 25.18 7.98 -12.29
CA ASN A 224 25.92 9.21 -12.61
C ASN A 224 26.57 9.88 -11.39
N SER A 225 26.47 9.32 -10.22
CA SER A 225 27.24 9.75 -9.02
C SER A 225 28.00 8.57 -8.42
N GLY A 226 29.29 8.62 -8.49
CA GLY A 226 30.30 7.57 -8.39
C GLY A 226 30.28 6.53 -7.26
N ASN A 227 29.39 6.61 -6.26
CA ASN A 227 29.37 5.68 -5.12
C ASN A 227 27.95 5.20 -4.73
N LEU A 228 26.95 5.43 -5.55
CA LEU A 228 25.61 4.88 -5.34
C LEU A 228 25.49 3.49 -5.99
N SER A 229 24.85 2.58 -5.30
CA SER A 229 24.36 1.32 -5.89
C SER A 229 22.84 1.35 -5.96
N VAL A 230 22.29 0.71 -6.99
CA VAL A 230 20.85 0.52 -7.15
C VAL A 230 20.56 -0.96 -7.18
N ASP A 231 19.64 -1.38 -6.36
CA ASP A 231 19.02 -2.69 -6.44
C ASP A 231 17.60 -2.56 -7.00
N ALA A 232 17.29 -3.33 -8.05
CA ALA A 232 15.99 -3.33 -8.72
C ALA A 232 15.32 -4.68 -8.49
N LYS A 233 14.27 -4.68 -7.71
CA LYS A 233 13.48 -5.88 -7.38
C LYS A 233 12.15 -5.84 -8.12
N LEU A 234 11.84 -6.86 -8.92
CA LEU A 234 10.51 -7.05 -9.49
C LEU A 234 9.53 -7.37 -8.36
N THR A 235 8.49 -6.55 -8.20
CA THR A 235 7.48 -6.69 -7.14
C THR A 235 6.11 -7.11 -7.66
N GLY A 236 5.90 -7.04 -8.98
CA GLY A 236 4.65 -7.47 -9.58
C GLY A 236 4.71 -7.47 -11.11
N SER A 237 3.86 -8.27 -11.73
CA SER A 237 3.58 -8.21 -13.16
C SER A 237 2.12 -8.55 -13.41
N TRP A 238 1.51 -7.91 -14.40
CA TRP A 238 0.12 -8.18 -14.81
C TRP A 238 -0.04 -7.90 -16.30
N GLU A 239 -1.10 -8.46 -16.88
CA GLU A 239 -1.46 -8.21 -18.27
C GLU A 239 -2.69 -7.31 -18.34
N SER A 240 -2.64 -6.30 -19.20
CA SER A 240 -3.79 -5.43 -19.48
C SER A 240 -3.72 -5.00 -20.96
N GLU A 241 -4.84 -5.07 -21.66
CA GLU A 241 -4.97 -4.66 -23.08
C GLU A 241 -3.94 -5.29 -24.01
N GLY A 242 -3.56 -6.55 -23.75
CA GLY A 242 -2.56 -7.29 -24.55
C GLY A 242 -1.12 -6.81 -24.34
N ARG A 243 -0.85 -6.07 -23.28
CA ARG A 243 0.48 -5.65 -22.84
C ARG A 243 0.78 -6.24 -21.48
N THR A 244 2.04 -6.59 -21.25
CA THR A 244 2.53 -7.02 -19.95
C THR A 244 3.16 -5.83 -19.23
N PHE A 245 2.72 -5.56 -18.02
CA PHE A 245 3.26 -4.54 -17.13
C PHE A 245 4.14 -5.19 -16.09
N TYR A 246 5.21 -4.50 -15.71
CA TYR A 246 6.14 -4.92 -14.66
C TYR A 246 6.30 -3.80 -13.66
N GLN A 247 6.22 -4.14 -12.38
CA GLN A 247 6.45 -3.21 -11.28
C GLN A 247 7.79 -3.54 -10.61
N TYR A 248 8.62 -2.52 -10.45
CA TYR A 248 9.91 -2.65 -9.77
C TYR A 248 9.98 -1.74 -8.55
N GLN A 249 10.57 -2.25 -7.50
CA GLN A 249 11.07 -1.46 -6.38
C GLN A 249 12.56 -1.20 -6.60
N LEU A 250 12.95 0.07 -6.55
CA LEU A 250 14.35 0.48 -6.63
C LEU A 250 14.83 0.89 -5.24
N THR A 251 15.93 0.32 -4.81
CA THR A 251 16.63 0.70 -3.57
C THR A 251 17.96 1.34 -3.95
N ILE A 252 18.19 2.56 -3.51
CA ILE A 252 19.43 3.31 -3.76
C ILE A 252 20.23 3.31 -2.45
N THR A 253 21.49 2.91 -2.52
CA THR A 253 22.39 2.88 -1.37
C THR A 253 23.60 3.74 -1.65
N ASN A 254 23.95 4.63 -0.73
CA ASN A 254 25.18 5.42 -0.78
C ASN A 254 26.34 4.64 -0.13
N ASN A 255 27.19 4.03 -0.95
CA ASN A 255 28.39 3.32 -0.53
C ASN A 255 29.61 4.26 -0.41
N GLY A 256 29.42 5.56 -0.57
CA GLY A 256 30.48 6.56 -0.53
C GLY A 256 30.88 6.96 0.89
N GLU A 257 31.92 7.78 0.96
CA GLU A 257 32.46 8.34 2.21
C GLU A 257 31.83 9.69 2.62
N ALA A 258 30.91 10.22 1.78
CA ALA A 258 30.22 11.49 2.00
C ALA A 258 28.74 11.38 1.62
N ASP A 259 27.92 12.25 2.19
CA ASP A 259 26.51 12.39 1.85
C ASP A 259 26.35 12.86 0.39
N VAL A 260 25.28 12.40 -0.25
CA VAL A 260 24.90 12.78 -1.60
C VAL A 260 23.72 13.75 -1.51
N SER A 261 23.80 14.91 -2.15
CA SER A 261 22.77 15.96 -2.10
C SER A 261 21.81 15.99 -3.28
N SER A 262 22.11 15.18 -4.32
CA SER A 262 21.22 14.92 -5.45
C SER A 262 21.65 13.63 -6.13
N TRP A 263 20.69 12.89 -6.70
CA TRP A 263 20.99 11.66 -7.40
C TRP A 263 20.22 11.55 -8.72
N GLU A 264 20.87 10.89 -9.67
CA GLU A 264 20.30 10.51 -10.96
C GLU A 264 20.65 9.04 -11.23
N ILE A 265 19.67 8.28 -11.68
CA ILE A 265 19.81 6.88 -12.05
C ILE A 265 19.41 6.71 -13.51
N SER A 266 20.23 6.00 -14.28
CA SER A 266 19.84 5.53 -15.63
C SER A 266 19.79 4.01 -15.65
N LEU A 267 18.64 3.46 -16.01
CA LEU A 267 18.41 2.04 -16.19
C LEU A 267 18.28 1.74 -17.66
N GLN A 268 19.00 0.71 -18.12
CA GLN A 268 18.94 0.24 -19.50
C GLN A 268 18.15 -1.07 -19.56
N PHE A 269 17.19 -1.16 -20.45
CA PHE A 269 16.38 -2.35 -20.71
C PHE A 269 16.77 -2.98 -22.05
N SER A 270 16.46 -4.26 -22.23
CA SER A 270 16.68 -4.98 -23.49
C SER A 270 15.76 -4.51 -24.62
N ASP A 271 14.58 -4.03 -24.25
CA ASP A 271 13.52 -3.62 -25.17
C ASP A 271 13.10 -2.17 -24.94
N THR A 272 12.40 -1.59 -25.92
CA THR A 272 11.78 -0.28 -25.77
C THR A 272 10.72 -0.35 -24.64
N ILE A 273 10.83 0.58 -23.70
CA ILE A 273 9.93 0.68 -22.57
C ILE A 273 8.91 1.80 -22.74
N THR A 274 7.78 1.66 -22.08
CA THR A 274 6.82 2.74 -21.86
C THR A 274 6.60 2.83 -20.35
N LEU A 275 6.93 3.98 -19.79
CA LEU A 275 6.63 4.25 -18.39
C LEU A 275 5.13 4.49 -18.24
N SER A 276 4.49 3.72 -17.37
CA SER A 276 3.08 3.91 -16.99
C SER A 276 2.95 4.85 -15.81
N ASP A 277 3.75 4.62 -14.78
CA ASP A 277 3.77 5.44 -13.55
C ASP A 277 5.10 5.27 -12.80
N GLY A 278 5.39 6.18 -11.86
CA GLY A 278 6.57 6.13 -11.00
C GLY A 278 6.43 7.03 -9.77
N TRP A 279 7.01 6.62 -8.64
CA TRP A 279 6.93 7.33 -7.36
C TRP A 279 8.32 7.69 -6.84
N ASN A 280 8.40 8.76 -6.06
CA ASN A 280 9.61 9.22 -5.39
C ASN A 280 10.78 9.58 -6.34
N GLY A 281 10.46 10.06 -7.54
CA GLY A 281 11.43 10.50 -8.53
C GLY A 281 10.77 11.24 -9.68
N GLU A 282 11.54 11.97 -10.45
CA GLU A 282 11.15 12.50 -11.75
C GLU A 282 11.68 11.55 -12.82
N TYR A 283 10.78 11.03 -13.66
CA TYR A 283 11.07 9.93 -14.58
C TYR A 283 11.05 10.39 -16.03
N GLN A 284 12.03 9.98 -16.81
CA GLN A 284 12.09 10.18 -18.24
C GLN A 284 12.42 8.87 -18.95
N ALA A 285 11.51 8.38 -19.79
CA ALA A 285 11.73 7.20 -20.64
C ALA A 285 12.07 7.66 -22.06
N ASP A 286 13.17 7.12 -22.61
CA ASP A 286 13.60 7.34 -23.98
C ASP A 286 14.10 6.02 -24.59
N GLY A 287 13.31 5.45 -25.48
CA GLY A 287 13.59 4.14 -26.08
C GLY A 287 13.67 3.03 -25.03
N SER A 288 14.85 2.45 -24.84
CA SER A 288 15.12 1.41 -23.85
C SER A 288 15.77 1.94 -22.56
N THR A 289 15.86 3.26 -22.40
CA THR A 289 16.49 3.90 -21.24
C THR A 289 15.43 4.56 -20.35
N LEU A 290 15.50 4.33 -19.05
CA LEU A 290 14.74 5.05 -18.03
C LEU A 290 15.70 5.86 -17.17
N THR A 291 15.56 7.18 -17.19
CA THR A 291 16.29 8.09 -16.31
C THR A 291 15.38 8.54 -15.19
N ILE A 292 15.91 8.56 -13.97
CA ILE A 292 15.19 8.92 -12.75
C ILE A 292 16.02 9.94 -11.99
N HIS A 293 15.43 11.10 -11.68
CA HIS A 293 16.07 12.13 -10.87
C HIS A 293 15.44 12.19 -9.48
N SER A 294 16.24 12.60 -8.50
CA SER A 294 15.75 12.89 -7.15
C SER A 294 14.78 14.08 -7.15
N LEU A 295 13.86 14.06 -6.18
CA LEU A 295 12.99 15.18 -5.84
C LEU A 295 13.58 15.92 -4.61
N ASP A 296 13.15 17.16 -4.38
CA ASP A 296 13.70 18.00 -3.29
C ASP A 296 13.66 17.31 -1.92
N TYR A 297 12.60 16.52 -1.65
CA TYR A 297 12.42 15.87 -0.35
C TYR A 297 13.21 14.56 -0.16
N ASN A 298 13.80 14.01 -1.22
CA ASN A 298 14.59 12.77 -1.17
C ASN A 298 15.93 12.89 -1.89
N SER A 299 16.40 14.11 -2.11
CA SER A 299 17.66 14.37 -2.80
C SER A 299 18.88 13.99 -1.97
N GLU A 300 18.78 14.03 -0.64
CA GLU A 300 19.86 13.67 0.26
C GLU A 300 19.86 12.18 0.57
N ILE A 301 21.02 11.52 0.40
CA ILE A 301 21.27 10.16 0.85
C ILE A 301 22.53 10.20 1.72
N GLU A 302 22.36 9.99 3.02
CA GLU A 302 23.46 9.96 3.97
C GLU A 302 24.49 8.86 3.62
N LYS A 303 25.73 9.06 4.03
CA LYS A 303 26.77 8.06 3.93
C LYS A 303 26.34 6.75 4.61
N GLY A 304 26.33 5.65 3.84
CA GLY A 304 25.99 4.31 4.31
C GLY A 304 24.50 4.05 4.50
N ALA A 305 23.63 4.95 3.98
CA ALA A 305 22.18 4.78 3.94
C ALA A 305 21.71 4.12 2.63
#